data_33dfe9d49dca8ac5bb0b1785894012fa
#
_entry.id   33dfe9d49dca8ac5bb0b1785894012fa
#
_cell.length_a   1.000
_cell.length_b   1.000
_cell.length_c   1.000
_cell.angle_alpha   90.00
_cell.angle_beta   90.00
_cell.angle_gamma   90.00
#
_symmetry.space_group_name_H-M   'P 1'
#
loop_
_entity.id
_entity.type
_entity.pdbx_description
1 polymer ?
#
loop_
_entity_poly.entity_id
_entity_poly.type
_entity_poly.pdbx_seq_one_letter_code
_entity_poly.pdbx_strand_id
1 'polypeptide(L)'
;DINQYRLTGTTPGFFDRLHRFLRLYRAVGWSIPELALTIRVLGEPASEADSSQKLLNQSLLQKLPHVQYLVDELRLSVEEILSLWASINTRGENSLYQRLFQNKVITNPVNSDFALREDLSDLQSPLERSNTDHISVILAALRISEADLNALSPSPEDGSDRSLTLADLSNLYRHVLLARSLHLQIPELLSLLQLTDIVPFNSPEQAETLVTLVAQVKQSGFRLAELAYLYLHEPNAVAVLEPDENQIAAIWRTLQTGSQNLPSSLDSALSPEDQLRATLTAELSLEASQRLPNLTPSQIDTAMTLLQEDWSRRSAAEQARARTQFTNFFDSFLTMPEALPILLGNSSTSDKAASVLELLETRHLRRSLANELIEFLPSSEIETALNFLASPLENNDANRI
;
A
#
# COMPACT_ATOMS: atom_id res chain seq x y z
N ASP A 1 3.20 -2.01 68.92
CA ASP A 1 3.39 -3.36 68.40
C ASP A 1 3.95 -3.26 66.98
N ILE A 2 5.23 -3.60 66.83
CA ILE A 2 5.84 -3.70 65.48
C ILE A 2 5.38 -5.04 64.91
N ASN A 3 4.47 -5.05 63.96
CA ASN A 3 4.07 -6.26 63.23
C ASN A 3 5.32 -6.85 62.55
N GLN A 4 5.90 -7.89 63.15
CA GLN A 4 7.00 -8.65 62.54
C GLN A 4 6.45 -9.63 61.51
N TYR A 5 6.55 -9.29 60.25
CA TYR A 5 6.26 -10.17 59.10
C TYR A 5 7.43 -11.13 58.92
N ARG A 6 7.18 -12.43 59.04
CA ARG A 6 8.19 -13.47 58.79
C ARG A 6 7.95 -14.10 57.43
N LEU A 7 8.98 -14.04 56.57
CA LEU A 7 8.99 -14.78 55.30
C LEU A 7 9.21 -16.27 55.57
N THR A 8 8.28 -17.09 55.12
CA THR A 8 8.38 -18.57 55.20
C THR A 8 8.52 -19.17 53.82
N GLY A 9 9.16 -20.34 53.67
CA GLY A 9 9.34 -21.02 52.39
C GLY A 9 10.40 -20.39 51.49
N THR A 10 11.30 -19.57 52.03
CA THR A 10 12.36 -18.93 51.25
C THR A 10 13.48 -19.91 50.89
N THR A 11 13.88 -19.92 49.62
CA THR A 11 14.98 -20.67 49.08
C THR A 11 16.08 -19.73 48.56
N PRO A 12 17.33 -20.17 48.38
CA PRO A 12 18.39 -19.35 47.75
C PRO A 12 17.94 -18.78 46.39
N GLY A 13 17.22 -19.55 45.57
CA GLY A 13 16.67 -19.10 44.30
C GLY A 13 15.59 -18.03 44.43
N PHE A 14 14.83 -17.99 45.54
CA PHE A 14 13.90 -16.91 45.82
C PHE A 14 14.65 -15.59 46.03
N PHE A 15 15.71 -15.58 46.84
CA PHE A 15 16.48 -14.36 47.09
C PHE A 15 17.22 -13.86 45.84
N ASP A 16 17.72 -14.76 44.99
CA ASP A 16 18.29 -14.35 43.70
C ASP A 16 17.26 -13.68 42.80
N ARG A 17 16.06 -14.25 42.64
CA ARG A 17 14.97 -13.65 41.86
C ARG A 17 14.53 -12.31 42.44
N LEU A 18 14.36 -12.23 43.76
CA LEU A 18 14.01 -10.98 44.45
C LEU A 18 15.10 -9.91 44.24
N HIS A 19 16.34 -10.28 44.32
CA HIS A 19 17.44 -9.34 44.13
C HIS A 19 17.52 -8.81 42.68
N ARG A 20 17.32 -9.67 41.69
CA ARG A 20 17.21 -9.26 40.27
C ARG A 20 16.02 -8.35 40.05
N PHE A 21 14.88 -8.69 40.61
CA PHE A 21 13.67 -7.87 40.52
C PHE A 21 13.87 -6.46 41.15
N LEU A 22 14.45 -6.37 42.34
CA LEU A 22 14.70 -5.09 43.00
C LEU A 22 15.75 -4.22 42.26
N ARG A 23 16.74 -4.84 41.62
CA ARG A 23 17.70 -4.11 40.76
C ARG A 23 16.99 -3.54 39.54
N LEU A 24 16.16 -4.35 38.86
CA LEU A 24 15.38 -3.89 37.70
C LEU A 24 14.39 -2.81 38.11
N TYR A 25 13.66 -2.99 39.20
CA TYR A 25 12.74 -2.00 39.74
C TYR A 25 13.39 -0.60 39.90
N ARG A 26 14.60 -0.56 40.47
CA ARG A 26 15.36 0.67 40.65
C ARG A 26 15.83 1.27 39.32
N ALA A 27 16.08 0.43 38.32
CA ALA A 27 16.61 0.87 37.03
C ALA A 27 15.52 1.47 36.13
N VAL A 28 14.31 0.86 36.10
CA VAL A 28 13.22 1.30 35.21
C VAL A 28 12.36 2.41 35.82
N GLY A 29 12.33 2.55 37.15
CA GLY A 29 11.56 3.59 37.84
C GLY A 29 10.02 3.37 37.85
N TRP A 30 9.56 2.22 37.38
CA TRP A 30 8.13 1.86 37.43
C TRP A 30 7.72 1.38 38.83
N SER A 31 6.42 1.40 39.13
CA SER A 31 5.93 0.82 40.37
C SER A 31 6.07 -0.71 40.39
N ILE A 32 6.08 -1.30 41.60
CA ILE A 32 6.16 -2.77 41.75
C ILE A 32 5.03 -3.50 40.99
N PRO A 33 3.74 -3.05 41.04
CA PRO A 33 2.67 -3.66 40.26
C PRO A 33 2.90 -3.57 38.75
N GLU A 34 3.37 -2.44 38.23
CA GLU A 34 3.67 -2.27 36.80
C GLU A 34 4.78 -3.18 36.33
N LEU A 35 5.89 -3.26 37.07
CA LEU A 35 6.97 -4.15 36.75
C LEU A 35 6.55 -5.62 36.82
N ALA A 36 5.76 -5.99 37.84
CA ALA A 36 5.24 -7.36 37.97
C ALA A 36 4.28 -7.69 36.80
N LEU A 37 3.45 -6.74 36.37
CA LEU A 37 2.59 -6.90 35.22
C LEU A 37 3.42 -7.06 33.92
N THR A 38 4.46 -6.25 33.74
CA THR A 38 5.36 -6.32 32.59
C THR A 38 6.05 -7.70 32.49
N ILE A 39 6.56 -8.22 33.59
CA ILE A 39 7.16 -9.55 33.64
C ILE A 39 6.13 -10.64 33.30
N ARG A 40 4.90 -10.50 33.75
CA ARG A 40 3.81 -11.43 33.46
C ARG A 40 3.44 -11.45 31.97
N VAL A 41 3.40 -10.28 31.35
CA VAL A 41 2.98 -10.12 29.93
C VAL A 41 4.12 -10.49 28.97
N LEU A 42 5.32 -9.96 29.18
CA LEU A 42 6.41 -10.04 28.22
C LEU A 42 7.48 -11.07 28.58
N GLY A 43 7.49 -11.57 29.82
CA GLY A 43 8.45 -12.58 30.28
C GLY A 43 8.17 -13.95 29.64
N GLU A 44 9.23 -14.68 29.39
CA GLU A 44 9.13 -16.07 28.93
C GLU A 44 8.79 -17.03 30.07
N PRO A 45 8.07 -18.13 29.82
CA PRO A 45 7.80 -19.13 30.84
C PRO A 45 9.09 -19.80 31.31
N ALA A 46 9.15 -20.19 32.58
CA ALA A 46 10.31 -20.83 33.18
C ALA A 46 10.58 -22.23 32.58
N SER A 47 9.52 -22.93 32.18
CA SER A 47 9.54 -24.18 31.43
C SER A 47 8.23 -24.38 30.67
N GLU A 48 8.24 -25.29 29.70
CA GLU A 48 7.00 -25.67 28.98
C GLU A 48 5.94 -26.29 29.94
N ALA A 49 6.40 -26.96 31.02
CA ALA A 49 5.53 -27.59 32.01
C ALA A 49 4.95 -26.61 33.03
N ASP A 50 5.55 -25.43 33.25
CA ASP A 50 5.11 -24.41 34.17
C ASP A 50 5.15 -23.03 33.51
N SER A 51 4.06 -22.70 32.81
CA SER A 51 3.87 -21.39 32.16
C SER A 51 3.51 -20.28 33.15
N SER A 52 3.22 -20.60 34.40
CA SER A 52 2.81 -19.61 35.41
C SER A 52 3.97 -18.77 35.93
N GLN A 53 5.19 -19.31 35.92
CA GLN A 53 6.39 -18.59 36.32
C GLN A 53 7.10 -17.96 35.12
N LYS A 54 7.11 -16.64 35.08
CA LYS A 54 7.84 -15.88 34.06
C LYS A 54 9.21 -15.46 34.53
N LEU A 55 10.19 -15.49 33.64
CA LEU A 55 11.58 -15.22 33.95
C LEU A 55 12.01 -13.78 33.62
N LEU A 56 12.89 -13.27 34.51
CA LEU A 56 13.74 -12.13 34.22
C LEU A 56 14.96 -12.64 33.43
N ASN A 57 14.83 -12.65 32.10
CA ASN A 57 15.87 -13.13 31.18
C ASN A 57 16.32 -12.04 30.21
N GLN A 58 17.23 -12.35 29.33
CA GLN A 58 17.76 -11.44 28.33
C GLN A 58 16.65 -10.97 27.37
N SER A 59 15.76 -11.85 26.93
CA SER A 59 14.65 -11.52 26.03
C SER A 59 13.74 -10.44 26.62
N LEU A 60 13.37 -10.58 27.91
CA LEU A 60 12.60 -9.52 28.58
C LEU A 60 13.37 -8.20 28.62
N LEU A 61 14.67 -8.23 28.99
CA LEU A 61 15.48 -7.02 29.08
C LEU A 61 15.61 -6.30 27.72
N GLN A 62 15.64 -7.04 26.63
CA GLN A 62 15.65 -6.47 25.28
C GLN A 62 14.33 -5.76 24.91
N LYS A 63 13.20 -6.24 25.41
CA LYS A 63 11.87 -5.64 25.17
C LYS A 63 11.61 -4.38 25.99
N LEU A 64 12.23 -4.21 27.16
CA LEU A 64 11.96 -3.09 28.07
C LEU A 64 12.22 -1.70 27.46
N PRO A 65 13.32 -1.46 26.71
CA PRO A 65 13.54 -0.16 26.07
C PRO A 65 12.41 0.24 25.12
N HIS A 66 11.90 -0.73 24.34
CA HIS A 66 10.77 -0.50 23.43
C HIS A 66 9.50 -0.14 24.18
N VAL A 67 9.22 -0.83 25.30
CA VAL A 67 8.09 -0.49 26.17
C VAL A 67 8.24 0.91 26.77
N GLN A 68 9.44 1.25 27.26
CA GLN A 68 9.70 2.58 27.82
C GLN A 68 9.54 3.67 26.76
N TYR A 69 10.07 3.46 25.56
CA TYR A 69 9.90 4.37 24.44
C TYR A 69 8.41 4.59 24.13
N LEU A 70 7.61 3.51 24.07
CA LEU A 70 6.18 3.61 23.79
C LEU A 70 5.40 4.34 24.90
N VAL A 71 5.77 4.12 26.18
CA VAL A 71 5.18 4.84 27.32
C VAL A 71 5.43 6.35 27.18
N ASP A 72 6.66 6.72 26.87
CA ASP A 72 7.07 8.13 26.80
C ASP A 72 6.50 8.82 25.56
N GLU A 73 6.53 8.16 24.40
CA GLU A 73 6.09 8.73 23.12
C GLU A 73 4.57 8.83 23.04
N LEU A 74 3.85 7.77 23.43
CA LEU A 74 2.39 7.72 23.37
C LEU A 74 1.71 8.34 24.60
N ARG A 75 2.49 8.66 25.65
CA ARG A 75 2.01 9.22 26.93
C ARG A 75 0.94 8.37 27.59
N LEU A 76 1.10 7.05 27.50
CA LEU A 76 0.22 6.07 28.10
C LEU A 76 0.85 5.47 29.37
N SER A 77 0.03 4.98 30.29
CA SER A 77 0.51 4.22 31.43
C SER A 77 1.11 2.87 30.98
N VAL A 78 2.00 2.31 31.79
CA VAL A 78 2.58 0.98 31.52
C VAL A 78 1.48 -0.08 31.38
N GLU A 79 0.43 -0.02 32.19
CA GLU A 79 -0.72 -0.94 32.12
C GLU A 79 -1.44 -0.85 30.76
N GLU A 80 -1.67 0.35 30.24
CA GLU A 80 -2.27 0.57 28.92
C GLU A 80 -1.36 0.08 27.78
N ILE A 81 -0.08 0.37 27.82
CA ILE A 81 0.88 -0.13 26.82
C ILE A 81 0.92 -1.66 26.80
N LEU A 82 0.93 -2.30 27.96
CA LEU A 82 0.96 -3.77 28.03
C LEU A 82 -0.30 -4.44 27.49
N SER A 83 -1.43 -3.73 27.45
CA SER A 83 -2.67 -4.23 26.85
C SER A 83 -2.58 -4.41 25.33
N LEU A 84 -1.54 -3.85 24.66
CA LEU A 84 -1.28 -4.11 23.25
C LEU A 84 -0.93 -5.59 23.01
N TRP A 85 -0.29 -6.27 23.97
CA TRP A 85 0.18 -7.64 23.82
C TRP A 85 -0.49 -8.68 24.73
N ALA A 86 -1.35 -8.22 25.64
CA ALA A 86 -2.09 -9.08 26.56
C ALA A 86 -3.56 -8.68 26.60
N SER A 87 -4.38 -9.49 27.26
CA SER A 87 -5.73 -9.10 27.64
C SER A 87 -5.70 -7.94 28.63
N ILE A 88 -6.76 -7.11 28.60
CA ILE A 88 -6.96 -6.02 29.55
C ILE A 88 -6.76 -6.54 30.98
N ASN A 89 -5.96 -5.84 31.76
CA ASN A 89 -5.70 -6.27 33.13
C ASN A 89 -6.99 -6.21 33.98
N THR A 90 -7.34 -7.35 34.59
CA THR A 90 -8.53 -7.54 35.41
C THR A 90 -8.21 -7.54 36.91
N ARG A 91 -6.93 -7.59 37.29
CA ARG A 91 -6.45 -7.80 38.66
C ARG A 91 -6.03 -6.50 39.32
N GLY A 92 -6.33 -6.39 40.61
CA GLY A 92 -6.01 -5.23 41.45
C GLY A 92 -7.19 -4.29 41.64
N GLU A 93 -7.07 -3.46 42.67
CA GLU A 93 -8.04 -2.39 42.90
C GLU A 93 -7.94 -1.35 41.78
N ASN A 94 -9.05 -1.01 41.16
CA ASN A 94 -9.12 -0.08 40.08
C ASN A 94 -8.37 -0.54 38.81
N SER A 95 -8.41 -1.85 38.48
CA SER A 95 -7.82 -2.43 37.27
C SER A 95 -8.35 -1.74 35.99
N LEU A 96 -7.61 -1.87 34.91
CA LEU A 96 -8.01 -1.29 33.61
C LEU A 96 -9.40 -1.76 33.17
N TYR A 97 -9.70 -3.06 33.38
CA TYR A 97 -11.02 -3.60 33.09
C TYR A 97 -12.12 -2.91 33.87
N GLN A 98 -11.94 -2.72 35.21
CA GLN A 98 -12.92 -2.06 36.06
C GLN A 98 -13.14 -0.60 35.63
N ARG A 99 -12.08 0.11 35.29
CA ARG A 99 -12.18 1.50 34.80
C ARG A 99 -12.95 1.62 33.49
N LEU A 100 -12.84 0.62 32.60
CA LEU A 100 -13.50 0.63 31.29
C LEU A 100 -14.96 0.14 31.37
N PHE A 101 -15.22 -1.01 31.98
CA PHE A 101 -16.48 -1.72 31.83
C PHE A 101 -17.31 -1.78 33.11
N GLN A 102 -16.73 -1.51 34.29
CA GLN A 102 -17.42 -1.57 35.57
C GLN A 102 -17.49 -0.19 36.26
N ASN A 103 -17.31 0.86 35.50
CA ASN A 103 -17.33 2.24 36.01
C ASN A 103 -18.74 2.84 35.94
N LYS A 104 -19.30 3.21 37.13
CA LYS A 104 -20.63 3.85 37.25
C LYS A 104 -20.75 5.19 36.53
N VAL A 105 -19.62 5.84 36.18
CA VAL A 105 -19.63 7.08 35.40
C VAL A 105 -19.91 6.81 33.90
N ILE A 106 -19.55 5.61 33.44
CA ILE A 106 -19.74 5.21 32.03
C ILE A 106 -21.13 4.60 31.85
N THR A 107 -21.51 3.67 32.74
CA THR A 107 -22.80 2.98 32.70
C THR A 107 -23.45 2.98 34.11
N ASN A 108 -24.65 3.51 34.23
CA ASN A 108 -25.37 3.53 35.49
C ASN A 108 -26.84 3.06 35.31
N PRO A 109 -27.23 1.90 35.83
CA PRO A 109 -26.41 0.97 36.63
C PRO A 109 -25.34 0.25 35.82
N VAL A 110 -24.29 -0.25 36.49
CA VAL A 110 -23.30 -1.12 35.87
C VAL A 110 -24.00 -2.39 35.37
N ASN A 111 -23.78 -2.75 34.13
CA ASN A 111 -24.37 -3.95 33.55
C ASN A 111 -23.69 -5.20 34.12
N SER A 112 -24.53 -6.09 34.73
CA SER A 112 -24.07 -7.33 35.36
C SER A 112 -23.42 -8.32 34.41
N ASP A 113 -23.72 -8.27 33.12
CA ASP A 113 -23.20 -9.19 32.13
C ASP A 113 -21.68 -8.98 31.87
N PHE A 114 -21.17 -7.80 32.25
CA PHE A 114 -19.74 -7.50 32.29
C PHE A 114 -19.04 -7.95 33.59
N ALA A 115 -19.68 -8.80 34.38
CA ALA A 115 -19.05 -9.38 35.57
C ALA A 115 -18.00 -10.41 35.16
N LEU A 116 -16.86 -10.40 35.89
CA LEU A 116 -15.78 -11.38 35.70
C LEU A 116 -16.04 -12.65 36.49
N ARG A 117 -15.45 -13.75 36.07
CA ARG A 117 -15.36 -14.98 36.85
C ARG A 117 -14.62 -14.73 38.17
N GLU A 118 -14.77 -15.63 39.14
CA GLU A 118 -14.10 -15.51 40.45
C GLU A 118 -12.56 -15.48 40.37
N ASP A 119 -12.01 -16.18 39.38
CA ASP A 119 -10.54 -16.21 39.09
C ASP A 119 -10.06 -14.99 38.30
N LEU A 120 -10.95 -14.12 37.88
CA LEU A 120 -10.69 -12.94 37.05
C LEU A 120 -10.07 -13.25 35.70
N SER A 121 -10.24 -14.46 35.18
CA SER A 121 -9.61 -14.90 33.92
C SER A 121 -10.40 -14.49 32.67
N ASP A 122 -11.73 -14.42 32.79
CA ASP A 122 -12.65 -14.10 31.68
C ASP A 122 -13.96 -13.53 32.20
N LEU A 123 -14.87 -13.17 31.30
CA LEU A 123 -16.24 -12.83 31.59
C LEU A 123 -16.99 -14.04 32.22
N GLN A 124 -17.94 -13.77 33.10
CA GLN A 124 -18.78 -14.81 33.68
C GLN A 124 -19.60 -15.53 32.59
N SER A 125 -20.11 -14.76 31.62
CA SER A 125 -20.79 -15.25 30.43
C SER A 125 -20.30 -14.47 29.22
N PRO A 126 -20.16 -15.09 28.02
CA PRO A 126 -19.86 -14.37 26.82
C PRO A 126 -20.94 -13.33 26.49
N LEU A 127 -20.55 -12.19 25.96
CA LEU A 127 -21.48 -11.14 25.55
C LEU A 127 -21.98 -11.42 24.13
N GLU A 128 -23.26 -11.15 23.89
CA GLU A 128 -23.86 -11.30 22.57
C GLU A 128 -23.67 -10.01 21.75
N ARG A 129 -23.16 -10.15 20.52
CA ARG A 129 -22.92 -9.03 19.60
C ARG A 129 -24.23 -8.42 19.09
N SER A 130 -25.32 -9.17 19.07
CA SER A 130 -26.67 -8.71 18.69
C SER A 130 -27.38 -7.94 19.81
N ASN A 131 -26.92 -8.07 21.04
CA ASN A 131 -27.56 -7.41 22.19
C ASN A 131 -27.18 -5.91 22.23
N THR A 132 -28.19 -5.05 22.04
CA THR A 132 -28.01 -3.59 22.01
C THR A 132 -27.47 -3.00 23.31
N ASP A 133 -27.78 -3.62 24.45
CA ASP A 133 -27.27 -3.17 25.76
C ASP A 133 -25.79 -3.46 25.90
N HIS A 134 -25.33 -4.65 25.43
CA HIS A 134 -23.91 -4.97 25.40
C HIS A 134 -23.15 -4.01 24.51
N ILE A 135 -23.67 -3.77 23.29
CA ILE A 135 -23.07 -2.84 22.34
C ILE A 135 -22.97 -1.43 22.92
N SER A 136 -24.05 -0.93 23.53
CA SER A 136 -24.07 0.41 24.13
C SER A 136 -22.98 0.59 25.18
N VAL A 137 -22.77 -0.43 26.03
CA VAL A 137 -21.71 -0.41 27.04
C VAL A 137 -20.32 -0.41 26.39
N ILE A 138 -20.11 -1.25 25.36
CA ILE A 138 -18.82 -1.33 24.64
C ILE A 138 -18.51 0.02 23.96
N LEU A 139 -19.48 0.60 23.24
CA LEU A 139 -19.30 1.89 22.56
C LEU A 139 -18.99 3.01 23.58
N ALA A 140 -19.70 3.05 24.70
CA ALA A 140 -19.47 4.03 25.76
C ALA A 140 -18.09 3.83 26.43
N ALA A 141 -17.74 2.60 26.80
CA ALA A 141 -16.48 2.28 27.45
C ALA A 141 -15.26 2.58 26.58
N LEU A 142 -15.33 2.21 25.31
CA LEU A 142 -14.26 2.42 24.35
C LEU A 142 -14.35 3.81 23.68
N ARG A 143 -15.45 4.53 23.82
CA ARG A 143 -15.73 5.84 23.20
C ARG A 143 -15.56 5.80 21.69
N ILE A 144 -16.17 4.83 21.05
CA ILE A 144 -16.16 4.63 19.60
C ILE A 144 -17.58 4.67 19.04
N SER A 145 -17.69 4.87 17.74
CA SER A 145 -18.96 4.76 17.02
C SER A 145 -19.30 3.30 16.70
N GLU A 146 -20.55 3.06 16.31
CA GLU A 146 -20.97 1.73 15.83
C GLU A 146 -20.26 1.36 14.52
N ALA A 147 -19.98 2.35 13.66
CA ALA A 147 -19.20 2.16 12.43
C ALA A 147 -17.77 1.69 12.74
N ASP A 148 -17.12 2.27 13.74
CA ASP A 148 -15.79 1.85 14.20
C ASP A 148 -15.80 0.43 14.75
N LEU A 149 -16.82 0.09 15.52
CA LEU A 149 -16.99 -1.26 16.07
C LEU A 149 -17.19 -2.29 14.94
N ASN A 150 -17.99 -1.94 13.92
CA ASN A 150 -18.21 -2.79 12.76
C ASN A 150 -16.92 -2.96 11.91
N ALA A 151 -16.11 -1.91 11.79
CA ALA A 151 -14.83 -1.98 11.11
C ALA A 151 -13.82 -2.90 11.83
N LEU A 152 -13.79 -2.88 13.17
CA LEU A 152 -12.88 -3.71 13.98
C LEU A 152 -13.38 -5.15 14.16
N SER A 153 -14.69 -5.34 14.20
CA SER A 153 -15.35 -6.63 14.44
C SER A 153 -16.61 -6.72 13.61
N PRO A 154 -16.49 -7.01 12.31
CA PRO A 154 -17.64 -7.13 11.43
C PRO A 154 -18.57 -8.24 11.91
N SER A 155 -19.88 -8.00 11.77
CA SER A 155 -20.89 -9.03 12.02
C SER A 155 -20.72 -10.17 11.01
N PRO A 156 -20.92 -11.43 11.41
CA PRO A 156 -20.86 -12.54 10.49
C PRO A 156 -21.88 -12.39 9.35
N GLU A 157 -21.48 -12.71 8.11
CA GLU A 157 -22.35 -12.62 6.92
C GLU A 157 -23.52 -13.60 6.95
N ASP A 158 -23.39 -14.69 7.71
CA ASP A 158 -24.41 -15.73 7.88
C ASP A 158 -25.52 -15.37 8.87
N GLY A 159 -25.43 -14.16 9.46
CA GLY A 159 -26.40 -13.70 10.47
C GLY A 159 -26.31 -14.43 11.81
N SER A 160 -25.28 -15.24 12.04
CA SER A 160 -25.04 -15.87 13.35
C SER A 160 -24.66 -14.82 14.39
N ASP A 161 -25.07 -15.02 15.63
CA ASP A 161 -24.65 -14.13 16.71
C ASP A 161 -23.23 -14.47 17.15
N ARG A 162 -22.36 -13.46 17.13
CA ARG A 162 -20.98 -13.61 17.60
C ARG A 162 -20.89 -13.33 19.08
N SER A 163 -20.47 -14.35 19.83
CA SER A 163 -20.12 -14.18 21.25
C SER A 163 -18.81 -13.42 21.41
N LEU A 164 -18.80 -12.41 22.28
CA LEU A 164 -17.61 -11.63 22.62
C LEU A 164 -17.08 -12.07 23.99
N THR A 165 -15.80 -12.39 24.05
CA THR A 165 -15.06 -12.75 25.25
C THR A 165 -14.21 -11.58 25.75
N LEU A 166 -13.54 -11.73 26.90
CA LEU A 166 -12.54 -10.77 27.36
C LEU A 166 -11.40 -10.58 26.35
N ALA A 167 -11.04 -11.63 25.62
CA ALA A 167 -10.02 -11.54 24.58
C ALA A 167 -10.50 -10.65 23.40
N ASP A 168 -11.77 -10.77 22.99
CA ASP A 168 -12.36 -9.92 21.95
C ASP A 168 -12.45 -8.46 22.42
N LEU A 169 -12.88 -8.20 23.64
CA LEU A 169 -12.89 -6.84 24.22
C LEU A 169 -11.47 -6.25 24.27
N SER A 170 -10.49 -7.09 24.61
CA SER A 170 -9.08 -6.67 24.66
C SER A 170 -8.55 -6.36 23.26
N ASN A 171 -8.96 -7.12 22.26
CA ASN A 171 -8.59 -6.88 20.87
C ASN A 171 -9.20 -5.55 20.36
N LEU A 172 -10.47 -5.27 20.65
CA LEU A 172 -11.10 -3.99 20.35
C LEU A 172 -10.35 -2.84 21.02
N TYR A 173 -10.10 -2.98 22.33
CA TYR A 173 -9.45 -1.93 23.13
C TYR A 173 -8.05 -1.59 22.58
N ARG A 174 -7.20 -2.57 22.24
CA ARG A 174 -5.84 -2.31 21.76
C ARG A 174 -5.81 -1.53 20.46
N HIS A 175 -6.74 -1.81 19.52
CA HIS A 175 -6.85 -1.04 18.28
C HIS A 175 -7.31 0.39 18.55
N VAL A 176 -8.32 0.56 19.39
CA VAL A 176 -8.84 1.89 19.78
C VAL A 176 -7.77 2.69 20.51
N LEU A 177 -7.05 2.06 21.46
CA LEU A 177 -5.98 2.69 22.21
C LEU A 177 -4.87 3.20 21.27
N LEU A 178 -4.42 2.33 20.36
CA LEU A 178 -3.36 2.65 19.40
C LEU A 178 -3.79 3.74 18.42
N ALA A 179 -4.99 3.65 17.83
CA ALA A 179 -5.53 4.67 16.95
C ALA A 179 -5.57 6.04 17.65
N ARG A 180 -6.10 6.07 18.86
CA ARG A 180 -6.24 7.31 19.64
C ARG A 180 -4.89 7.91 20.04
N SER A 181 -3.95 7.09 20.49
CA SER A 181 -2.61 7.56 20.87
C SER A 181 -1.81 8.08 19.68
N LEU A 182 -2.03 7.52 18.50
CA LEU A 182 -1.46 7.98 17.24
C LEU A 182 -2.25 9.14 16.59
N HIS A 183 -3.36 9.58 17.18
CA HIS A 183 -4.26 10.59 16.62
C HIS A 183 -4.76 10.21 15.21
N LEU A 184 -5.13 8.96 15.02
CA LEU A 184 -5.71 8.41 13.80
C LEU A 184 -7.17 8.00 14.04
N GLN A 185 -7.96 8.05 12.96
CA GLN A 185 -9.25 7.38 12.94
C GLN A 185 -9.05 5.86 12.85
N ILE A 186 -10.02 5.08 13.29
CA ILE A 186 -9.92 3.61 13.24
C ILE A 186 -9.74 3.09 11.80
N PRO A 187 -10.49 3.56 10.78
CA PRO A 187 -10.24 3.18 9.39
C PRO A 187 -8.83 3.52 8.90
N GLU A 188 -8.30 4.68 9.30
CA GLU A 188 -6.93 5.09 8.95
C GLU A 188 -5.89 4.15 9.57
N LEU A 189 -6.07 3.74 10.83
CA LEU A 189 -5.19 2.74 11.45
C LEU A 189 -5.26 1.41 10.70
N LEU A 190 -6.44 0.92 10.34
CA LEU A 190 -6.61 -0.34 9.61
C LEU A 190 -5.94 -0.28 8.24
N SER A 191 -6.15 0.79 7.47
CA SER A 191 -5.47 1.02 6.20
C SER A 191 -3.94 1.08 6.37
N LEU A 192 -3.45 1.73 7.43
CA LEU A 192 -2.02 1.79 7.72
C LEU A 192 -1.43 0.41 8.04
N LEU A 193 -2.12 -0.41 8.83
CA LEU A 193 -1.68 -1.78 9.12
C LEU A 193 -1.65 -2.65 7.87
N GLN A 194 -2.61 -2.46 6.96
CA GLN A 194 -2.64 -3.14 5.68
C GLN A 194 -1.52 -2.68 4.74
N LEU A 195 -1.23 -1.36 4.71
CA LEU A 195 -0.16 -0.79 3.89
C LEU A 195 1.24 -1.28 4.28
N THR A 196 1.47 -1.53 5.56
CA THR A 196 2.82 -1.72 6.12
C THR A 196 3.16 -3.16 6.43
N ASP A 197 2.19 -4.07 6.44
CA ASP A 197 2.31 -5.45 6.95
C ASP A 197 2.88 -5.54 8.39
N ILE A 198 2.92 -4.42 9.12
CA ILE A 198 3.39 -4.37 10.50
C ILE A 198 2.25 -4.81 11.42
N VAL A 199 2.52 -5.80 12.28
CA VAL A 199 1.57 -6.28 13.28
C VAL A 199 2.00 -5.81 14.68
N PRO A 200 1.63 -4.59 15.13
CA PRO A 200 2.13 -3.98 16.36
C PRO A 200 1.76 -4.77 17.63
N PHE A 201 0.77 -5.64 17.52
CA PHE A 201 0.28 -6.46 18.62
C PHE A 201 1.07 -7.76 18.81
N ASN A 202 2.08 -8.04 17.99
CA ASN A 202 2.93 -9.22 18.12
C ASN A 202 4.12 -8.97 19.07
N SER A 203 4.70 -7.78 19.04
CA SER A 203 5.86 -7.46 19.89
C SER A 203 6.04 -5.96 20.11
N PRO A 204 6.72 -5.55 21.20
CA PRO A 204 7.05 -4.15 21.46
C PRO A 204 7.87 -3.49 20.34
N GLU A 205 8.77 -4.22 19.69
CA GLU A 205 9.60 -3.75 18.59
C GLU A 205 8.76 -3.36 17.38
N GLN A 206 7.76 -4.19 17.04
CA GLN A 206 6.86 -3.90 15.93
C GLN A 206 5.95 -2.71 16.23
N ALA A 207 5.50 -2.57 17.47
CA ALA A 207 4.72 -1.40 17.88
C ALA A 207 5.55 -0.12 17.78
N GLU A 208 6.81 -0.12 18.22
CA GLU A 208 7.71 1.02 18.07
C GLU A 208 7.98 1.35 16.59
N THR A 209 8.19 0.32 15.75
CA THR A 209 8.36 0.50 14.31
C THR A 209 7.17 1.22 13.69
N LEU A 210 5.94 0.80 14.03
CA LEU A 210 4.73 1.46 13.55
C LEU A 210 4.64 2.92 14.03
N VAL A 211 4.88 3.18 15.32
CA VAL A 211 4.85 4.53 15.90
C VAL A 211 5.85 5.45 15.20
N THR A 212 7.06 4.97 14.98
CA THR A 212 8.11 5.71 14.27
C THR A 212 7.71 5.99 12.82
N LEU A 213 7.14 5.01 12.13
CA LEU A 213 6.67 5.18 10.76
C LEU A 213 5.55 6.23 10.67
N VAL A 214 4.58 6.20 11.60
CA VAL A 214 3.52 7.22 11.65
C VAL A 214 4.10 8.62 11.84
N ALA A 215 5.12 8.78 12.68
CA ALA A 215 5.80 10.05 12.85
C ALA A 215 6.48 10.51 11.54
N GLN A 216 7.13 9.60 10.81
CA GLN A 216 7.74 9.90 9.51
C GLN A 216 6.69 10.28 8.46
N VAL A 217 5.57 9.57 8.38
CA VAL A 217 4.46 9.89 7.47
C VAL A 217 3.92 11.29 7.76
N LYS A 218 3.69 11.63 9.04
CA LYS A 218 3.25 12.97 9.43
C LYS A 218 4.26 14.07 9.06
N GLN A 219 5.55 13.79 9.16
CA GLN A 219 6.61 14.72 8.77
C GLN A 219 6.73 14.89 7.26
N SER A 220 6.40 13.87 6.47
CA SER A 220 6.46 13.93 5.00
C SER A 220 5.40 14.84 4.39
N GLY A 221 4.34 15.16 5.13
CA GLY A 221 3.21 15.95 4.66
C GLY A 221 2.14 15.16 3.90
N PHE A 222 2.36 13.87 3.64
CA PHE A 222 1.35 13.00 3.05
C PHE A 222 0.25 12.64 4.06
N ARG A 223 -0.98 12.54 3.59
CA ARG A 223 -2.09 11.96 4.34
C ARG A 223 -2.12 10.45 4.15
N LEU A 224 -2.56 9.70 5.16
CA LEU A 224 -2.70 8.25 5.04
C LEU A 224 -3.65 7.83 3.92
N ALA A 225 -4.74 8.59 3.70
CA ALA A 225 -5.66 8.36 2.60
C ALA A 225 -4.99 8.51 1.21
N GLU A 226 -4.03 9.43 1.07
CA GLU A 226 -3.26 9.60 -0.17
C GLU A 226 -2.32 8.41 -0.39
N LEU A 227 -1.68 7.93 0.68
CA LEU A 227 -0.84 6.73 0.60
C LEU A 227 -1.66 5.47 0.31
N ALA A 228 -2.85 5.31 0.91
CA ALA A 228 -3.74 4.21 0.62
C ALA A 228 -4.20 4.23 -0.86
N TYR A 229 -4.54 5.41 -1.38
CA TYR A 229 -4.86 5.57 -2.80
C TYR A 229 -3.68 5.18 -3.70
N LEU A 230 -2.45 5.65 -3.40
CA LEU A 230 -1.28 5.40 -4.23
C LEU A 230 -0.81 3.93 -4.21
N TYR A 231 -0.89 3.25 -3.06
CA TYR A 231 -0.32 1.91 -2.88
C TYR A 231 -1.34 0.79 -2.86
N LEU A 232 -2.55 1.03 -2.35
CA LEU A 232 -3.63 0.04 -2.29
C LEU A 232 -4.68 0.22 -3.39
N HIS A 233 -4.59 1.31 -4.17
CA HIS A 233 -5.57 1.69 -5.18
C HIS A 233 -7.00 1.82 -4.62
N GLU A 234 -7.12 2.15 -3.32
CA GLU A 234 -8.41 2.36 -2.69
C GLU A 234 -8.96 3.74 -3.07
N PRO A 235 -10.09 3.80 -3.82
CA PRO A 235 -10.71 5.07 -4.14
C PRO A 235 -11.15 5.75 -2.83
N ASN A 236 -10.65 6.94 -2.58
CA ASN A 236 -10.99 7.70 -1.39
C ASN A 236 -11.41 9.12 -1.79
N ALA A 237 -12.69 9.43 -1.62
CA ALA A 237 -13.26 10.76 -1.90
C ALA A 237 -12.55 11.92 -1.16
N VAL A 238 -11.73 11.62 -0.16
CA VAL A 238 -10.93 12.59 0.61
C VAL A 238 -9.51 12.73 0.03
N ALA A 239 -9.07 11.79 -0.81
CA ALA A 239 -7.76 11.88 -1.44
C ALA A 239 -7.77 12.96 -2.53
N VAL A 240 -7.12 14.10 -2.23
CA VAL A 240 -6.96 15.22 -3.18
C VAL A 240 -6.21 14.80 -4.46
N LEU A 241 -5.51 13.66 -4.40
CA LEU A 241 -4.75 13.09 -5.52
C LEU A 241 -5.62 12.31 -6.51
N GLU A 242 -6.84 11.92 -6.14
CA GLU A 242 -7.75 11.23 -7.06
C GLU A 242 -8.31 12.25 -8.06
N PRO A 243 -7.88 12.21 -9.35
CA PRO A 243 -8.40 13.12 -10.35
C PRO A 243 -9.86 12.75 -10.68
N ASP A 244 -10.73 13.73 -10.81
CA ASP A 244 -12.07 13.50 -11.30
C ASP A 244 -12.07 13.12 -12.80
N GLU A 245 -13.18 12.57 -13.31
CA GLU A 245 -13.30 12.13 -14.70
C GLU A 245 -12.99 13.26 -15.71
N ASN A 246 -13.33 14.52 -15.37
CA ASN A 246 -13.03 15.67 -16.23
C ASN A 246 -11.54 15.99 -16.24
N GLN A 247 -10.87 15.86 -15.10
CA GLN A 247 -9.43 16.05 -14.98
C GLN A 247 -8.68 14.97 -15.75
N ILE A 248 -9.09 13.70 -15.62
CA ILE A 248 -8.55 12.59 -16.41
C ILE A 248 -8.72 12.86 -17.91
N ALA A 249 -9.92 13.22 -18.33
CA ALA A 249 -10.20 13.54 -19.72
C ALA A 249 -9.40 14.77 -20.23
N ALA A 250 -9.17 15.77 -19.39
CA ALA A 250 -8.35 16.94 -19.72
C ALA A 250 -6.87 16.58 -19.87
N ILE A 251 -6.31 15.80 -18.94
CA ILE A 251 -4.94 15.30 -19.02
C ILE A 251 -4.76 14.48 -20.29
N TRP A 252 -5.71 13.57 -20.56
CA TRP A 252 -5.70 12.74 -21.75
C TRP A 252 -5.70 13.57 -23.06
N ARG A 253 -6.59 14.55 -23.18
CA ARG A 253 -6.62 15.46 -24.34
C ARG A 253 -5.32 16.25 -24.48
N THR A 254 -4.72 16.66 -23.37
CA THR A 254 -3.43 17.38 -23.38
C THR A 254 -2.32 16.47 -23.90
N LEU A 255 -2.25 15.23 -23.45
CA LEU A 255 -1.28 14.23 -23.92
C LEU A 255 -1.48 13.93 -25.42
N GLN A 256 -2.73 13.72 -25.84
CA GLN A 256 -3.08 13.46 -27.24
C GLN A 256 -2.70 14.65 -28.14
N THR A 257 -3.03 15.87 -27.74
CA THR A 257 -2.69 17.09 -28.48
C THR A 257 -1.19 17.32 -28.48
N GLY A 258 -0.50 17.07 -27.36
CA GLY A 258 0.95 17.15 -27.25
C GLY A 258 1.68 16.16 -28.17
N SER A 259 1.15 14.91 -28.26
CA SER A 259 1.70 13.90 -29.15
C SER A 259 1.50 14.23 -30.64
N GLN A 260 0.40 14.93 -30.97
CA GLN A 260 0.11 15.39 -32.34
C GLN A 260 0.92 16.64 -32.74
N ASN A 261 1.33 17.46 -31.75
CA ASN A 261 2.05 18.71 -31.95
C ASN A 261 3.55 18.60 -31.63
N LEU A 262 4.11 17.38 -31.55
CA LEU A 262 5.56 17.22 -31.46
C LEU A 262 6.17 17.87 -32.69
N PRO A 263 7.03 18.90 -32.55
CA PRO A 263 7.67 19.51 -33.71
C PRO A 263 8.51 18.42 -34.38
N SER A 264 8.19 18.11 -35.63
CA SER A 264 9.14 17.40 -36.47
C SER A 264 10.43 18.26 -36.45
N SER A 265 11.43 17.75 -35.79
CA SER A 265 12.73 18.46 -35.58
C SER A 265 13.53 18.60 -36.84
N LEU A 266 12.90 18.42 -37.99
CA LEU A 266 13.56 18.51 -39.31
C LEU A 266 13.17 19.84 -39.96
N ASP A 267 14.21 20.54 -40.42
CA ASP A 267 14.14 21.82 -41.12
C ASP A 267 12.94 21.86 -42.09
N SER A 268 11.97 22.72 -41.83
CA SER A 268 10.80 22.93 -42.70
C SER A 268 11.15 23.46 -44.09
N ALA A 269 12.42 23.60 -44.39
CA ALA A 269 13.00 23.98 -45.69
C ALA A 269 13.21 22.82 -46.64
N LEU A 270 13.20 21.56 -46.17
CA LEU A 270 13.45 20.36 -46.98
C LEU A 270 12.14 19.80 -47.55
N SER A 271 12.22 19.19 -48.73
CA SER A 271 11.09 18.42 -49.25
C SER A 271 10.76 17.22 -48.36
N PRO A 272 9.51 16.70 -48.29
CA PRO A 272 9.17 15.51 -47.54
C PRO A 272 10.05 14.29 -47.88
N GLU A 273 10.47 14.16 -49.13
CA GLU A 273 11.38 13.11 -49.60
C GLU A 273 12.78 13.24 -48.98
N ASP A 274 13.32 14.47 -48.96
CA ASP A 274 14.62 14.75 -48.36
C ASP A 274 14.59 14.61 -46.84
N GLN A 275 13.47 15.00 -46.21
CA GLN A 275 13.24 14.78 -44.78
C GLN A 275 13.21 13.28 -44.44
N LEU A 276 12.47 12.48 -45.23
CA LEU A 276 12.43 11.01 -45.03
C LEU A 276 13.82 10.38 -45.19
N ARG A 277 14.57 10.79 -46.19
CA ARG A 277 15.98 10.31 -46.39
C ARG A 277 16.84 10.73 -45.19
N ALA A 278 16.74 11.95 -44.73
CA ALA A 278 17.52 12.45 -43.61
C ALA A 278 17.18 11.70 -42.33
N THR A 279 15.88 11.48 -42.04
CA THR A 279 15.39 10.73 -40.88
C THR A 279 15.91 9.29 -40.89
N LEU A 280 15.77 8.57 -42.00
CA LEU A 280 16.28 7.20 -42.15
C LEU A 280 17.82 7.13 -42.06
N THR A 281 18.52 8.16 -42.52
CA THR A 281 20.00 8.24 -42.41
C THR A 281 20.41 8.52 -40.95
N ALA A 282 19.68 9.37 -40.23
CA ALA A 282 19.92 9.63 -38.81
C ALA A 282 19.77 8.35 -37.97
N GLU A 283 18.79 7.49 -38.29
CA GLU A 283 18.61 6.19 -37.65
C GLU A 283 19.86 5.29 -37.68
N LEU A 284 20.68 5.39 -38.73
CA LEU A 284 21.92 4.63 -38.84
C LEU A 284 22.97 5.03 -37.80
N SER A 285 22.89 6.26 -37.29
CA SER A 285 23.81 6.78 -36.25
C SER A 285 23.38 6.43 -34.83
N LEU A 286 22.18 5.90 -34.63
CA LEU A 286 21.67 5.47 -33.31
C LEU A 286 22.34 4.16 -32.87
N GLU A 287 22.36 3.92 -31.55
CA GLU A 287 22.78 2.65 -30.99
C GLU A 287 21.92 1.47 -31.47
N ALA A 288 22.51 0.29 -31.54
CA ALA A 288 21.84 -0.90 -32.10
C ALA A 288 20.50 -1.25 -31.46
N SER A 289 20.31 -0.91 -30.18
CA SER A 289 19.04 -1.09 -29.42
C SER A 289 17.97 -0.07 -29.77
N GLN A 290 18.39 1.09 -30.29
CA GLN A 290 17.49 2.23 -30.54
C GLN A 290 17.14 2.40 -32.02
N ARG A 291 17.97 1.91 -32.95
CA ARG A 291 17.73 2.05 -34.37
C ARG A 291 16.74 1.03 -34.94
N LEU A 292 16.28 1.28 -36.15
CA LEU A 292 15.48 0.31 -36.90
C LEU A 292 16.27 -0.97 -37.15
N PRO A 293 15.68 -2.16 -36.88
CA PRO A 293 16.39 -3.44 -37.07
C PRO A 293 16.84 -3.62 -38.50
N ASN A 294 18.07 -4.08 -38.69
CA ASN A 294 18.65 -4.39 -40.00
C ASN A 294 18.70 -3.24 -41.02
N LEU A 295 18.52 -1.97 -40.58
CA LEU A 295 18.61 -0.82 -41.47
C LEU A 295 20.04 -0.66 -42.00
N THR A 296 20.18 -0.55 -43.34
CA THR A 296 21.46 -0.32 -44.06
C THR A 296 21.28 0.82 -45.06
N PRO A 297 22.37 1.48 -45.50
CA PRO A 297 22.27 2.50 -46.55
C PRO A 297 21.62 1.99 -47.84
N SER A 298 21.87 0.75 -48.24
CA SER A 298 21.24 0.14 -49.43
C SER A 298 19.74 -0.02 -49.30
N GLN A 299 19.25 -0.26 -48.10
CA GLN A 299 17.81 -0.35 -47.83
C GLN A 299 17.13 1.02 -47.87
N ILE A 300 17.83 2.07 -47.43
CA ILE A 300 17.33 3.45 -47.57
C ILE A 300 17.22 3.79 -49.06
N ASP A 301 18.22 3.52 -49.86
CA ASP A 301 18.17 3.78 -51.28
C ASP A 301 17.07 2.98 -52.00
N THR A 302 16.84 1.74 -51.60
CA THR A 302 15.71 0.94 -52.11
C THR A 302 14.37 1.56 -51.74
N ALA A 303 14.17 2.00 -50.50
CA ALA A 303 12.95 2.66 -50.06
C ALA A 303 12.70 3.96 -50.85
N MET A 304 13.74 4.78 -51.05
CA MET A 304 13.63 6.03 -51.84
C MET A 304 13.33 5.74 -53.31
N THR A 305 13.87 4.66 -53.89
CA THR A 305 13.56 4.26 -55.27
C THR A 305 12.10 3.84 -55.40
N LEU A 306 11.55 3.05 -54.46
CA LEU A 306 10.15 2.65 -54.41
C LEU A 306 9.22 3.85 -54.25
N LEU A 307 9.61 4.83 -53.44
CA LEU A 307 8.86 6.08 -53.24
C LEU A 307 8.70 6.87 -54.54
N GLN A 308 9.77 6.95 -55.35
CA GLN A 308 9.78 7.73 -56.61
C GLN A 308 9.10 7.02 -57.78
N GLU A 309 8.85 5.73 -57.71
CA GLU A 309 8.16 4.97 -58.75
C GLU A 309 6.66 5.30 -58.84
N ASP A 310 6.18 5.53 -60.07
CA ASP A 310 4.77 5.74 -60.34
C ASP A 310 4.03 4.40 -60.49
N TRP A 311 3.57 3.88 -59.38
CA TRP A 311 2.85 2.60 -59.30
C TRP A 311 1.48 2.64 -59.96
N SER A 312 0.89 3.84 -60.23
CA SER A 312 -0.39 3.99 -60.86
C SER A 312 -0.38 3.48 -62.32
N ARG A 313 0.82 3.49 -62.93
CA ARG A 313 1.02 3.02 -64.31
C ARG A 313 1.33 1.55 -64.42
N ARG A 314 1.50 0.84 -63.30
CA ARG A 314 1.78 -0.57 -63.27
C ARG A 314 0.50 -1.38 -63.25
N SER A 315 0.50 -2.55 -63.89
CA SER A 315 -0.64 -3.46 -63.85
C SER A 315 -0.85 -4.03 -62.42
N ALA A 316 -2.07 -4.45 -62.13
CA ALA A 316 -2.40 -5.07 -60.83
C ALA A 316 -1.50 -6.31 -60.52
N ALA A 317 -1.11 -7.06 -61.56
CA ALA A 317 -0.21 -8.20 -61.43
C ALA A 317 1.23 -7.78 -61.05
N GLU A 318 1.72 -6.68 -61.58
CA GLU A 318 3.04 -6.12 -61.24
C GLU A 318 3.02 -5.55 -59.81
N GLN A 319 1.97 -4.83 -59.44
CA GLN A 319 1.79 -4.33 -58.04
C GLN A 319 1.73 -5.50 -57.04
N ALA A 320 1.00 -6.59 -57.33
CA ALA A 320 0.94 -7.78 -56.50
C ALA A 320 2.32 -8.47 -56.37
N ARG A 321 3.07 -8.56 -57.45
CA ARG A 321 4.46 -9.11 -57.41
C ARG A 321 5.38 -8.23 -56.57
N ALA A 322 5.30 -6.91 -56.74
CA ALA A 322 6.07 -5.97 -55.94
C ALA A 322 5.74 -6.09 -54.43
N ARG A 323 4.45 -6.17 -54.08
CA ARG A 323 4.04 -6.41 -52.69
C ARG A 323 4.69 -7.68 -52.13
N THR A 324 4.59 -8.80 -52.86
CA THR A 324 5.20 -10.07 -52.39
C THR A 324 6.74 -9.97 -52.28
N GLN A 325 7.39 -9.28 -53.19
CA GLN A 325 8.84 -9.11 -53.22
C GLN A 325 9.34 -8.25 -52.05
N PHE A 326 8.60 -7.19 -51.69
CA PHE A 326 9.04 -6.21 -50.71
C PHE A 326 8.41 -6.37 -49.33
N THR A 327 7.43 -7.24 -49.16
CA THR A 327 6.81 -7.47 -47.82
C THR A 327 7.87 -7.85 -46.78
N ASN A 328 8.66 -8.89 -47.04
CA ASN A 328 9.71 -9.33 -46.09
C ASN A 328 10.77 -8.26 -45.88
N PHE A 329 11.07 -7.45 -46.89
CA PHE A 329 12.05 -6.37 -46.79
C PHE A 329 11.56 -5.28 -45.82
N PHE A 330 10.33 -4.81 -45.97
CA PHE A 330 9.76 -3.77 -45.08
C PHE A 330 9.41 -4.31 -43.69
N ASP A 331 8.93 -5.55 -43.57
CA ASP A 331 8.73 -6.20 -42.29
C ASP A 331 10.02 -6.35 -41.49
N SER A 332 11.15 -6.62 -42.16
CA SER A 332 12.43 -6.83 -41.48
C SER A 332 13.15 -5.54 -41.10
N PHE A 333 13.10 -4.49 -41.93
CA PHE A 333 13.87 -3.29 -41.60
C PHE A 333 13.07 -2.12 -41.02
N LEU A 334 11.83 -1.92 -41.45
CA LEU A 334 10.98 -0.89 -40.85
C LEU A 334 10.14 -1.42 -39.69
N THR A 335 9.88 -2.72 -39.63
CA THR A 335 8.88 -3.32 -38.72
C THR A 335 7.54 -2.57 -38.72
N MET A 336 7.17 -2.04 -39.91
CA MET A 336 5.97 -1.25 -40.15
C MET A 336 5.30 -1.79 -41.42
N PRO A 337 4.45 -2.80 -41.32
CA PRO A 337 3.77 -3.39 -42.47
C PRO A 337 2.92 -2.37 -43.26
N GLU A 338 2.49 -1.30 -42.58
CA GLU A 338 1.70 -0.20 -43.16
C GLU A 338 2.50 0.65 -44.17
N ALA A 339 3.83 0.71 -44.08
CA ALA A 339 4.66 1.52 -44.94
C ALA A 339 4.65 1.02 -46.41
N LEU A 340 4.59 -0.30 -46.62
CA LEU A 340 4.60 -0.87 -47.96
C LEU A 340 3.34 -0.51 -48.78
N PRO A 341 2.12 -0.61 -48.29
CA PRO A 341 0.93 -0.12 -48.98
C PRO A 341 1.00 1.36 -49.37
N ILE A 342 1.58 2.20 -48.52
CA ILE A 342 1.74 3.64 -48.78
C ILE A 342 2.73 3.83 -49.94
N LEU A 343 3.90 3.19 -49.90
CA LEU A 343 4.94 3.33 -50.93
C LEU A 343 4.49 2.81 -52.30
N LEU A 344 3.68 1.75 -52.32
CA LEU A 344 3.10 1.19 -53.54
C LEU A 344 1.77 1.83 -53.94
N GLY A 345 1.31 2.83 -53.19
CA GLY A 345 0.08 3.56 -53.45
C GLY A 345 0.17 4.50 -54.66
N ASN A 346 -0.98 5.11 -55.01
CA ASN A 346 -1.13 6.02 -56.16
C ASN A 346 -1.01 7.51 -55.79
N SER A 347 -0.66 7.82 -54.53
CA SER A 347 -0.45 9.19 -54.07
C SER A 347 0.81 9.80 -54.64
N SER A 348 0.94 11.12 -54.58
CA SER A 348 2.18 11.80 -55.01
C SER A 348 3.40 11.33 -54.19
N THR A 349 4.59 11.47 -54.74
CA THR A 349 5.84 11.11 -54.02
C THR A 349 5.95 11.83 -52.69
N SER A 350 5.57 13.11 -52.67
CA SER A 350 5.60 13.96 -51.46
C SER A 350 4.60 13.48 -50.41
N ASP A 351 3.37 13.12 -50.81
CA ASP A 351 2.32 12.62 -49.89
C ASP A 351 2.75 11.26 -49.31
N LYS A 352 3.33 10.38 -50.13
CA LYS A 352 3.86 9.08 -49.69
C LYS A 352 4.96 9.28 -48.66
N ALA A 353 5.92 10.19 -48.94
CA ALA A 353 7.02 10.49 -48.03
C ALA A 353 6.51 11.06 -46.69
N ALA A 354 5.55 11.99 -46.72
CA ALA A 354 4.91 12.54 -45.54
C ALA A 354 4.22 11.46 -44.70
N SER A 355 3.46 10.55 -45.33
CA SER A 355 2.78 9.46 -44.65
C SER A 355 3.75 8.45 -44.01
N VAL A 356 4.87 8.16 -44.65
CA VAL A 356 5.91 7.28 -44.04
C VAL A 356 6.64 7.98 -42.90
N LEU A 357 6.89 9.29 -43.02
CA LEU A 357 7.45 10.09 -41.92
C LEU A 357 6.52 10.06 -40.69
N GLU A 358 5.23 10.25 -40.86
CA GLU A 358 4.25 10.16 -39.76
C GLU A 358 4.27 8.80 -39.07
N LEU A 359 4.39 7.70 -39.83
CA LEU A 359 4.56 6.35 -39.26
C LEU A 359 5.85 6.23 -38.43
N LEU A 360 6.97 6.78 -38.92
CA LEU A 360 8.25 6.78 -38.22
C LEU A 360 8.16 7.60 -36.92
N GLU A 361 7.59 8.79 -36.95
CA GLU A 361 7.40 9.65 -35.79
C GLU A 361 6.51 8.97 -34.73
N THR A 362 5.40 8.37 -35.15
CA THR A 362 4.53 7.60 -34.26
C THR A 362 5.28 6.46 -33.60
N ARG A 363 6.10 5.75 -34.34
CA ARG A 363 6.92 4.66 -33.81
C ARG A 363 7.97 5.16 -32.80
N HIS A 364 8.63 6.28 -33.08
CA HIS A 364 9.59 6.88 -32.15
C HIS A 364 8.92 7.28 -30.85
N LEU A 365 7.76 7.93 -30.95
CA LEU A 365 6.97 8.30 -29.79
C LEU A 365 6.57 7.07 -28.97
N ARG A 366 6.04 6.01 -29.61
CA ARG A 366 5.67 4.77 -28.91
C ARG A 366 6.87 4.15 -28.20
N ARG A 367 8.05 4.14 -28.82
CA ARG A 367 9.28 3.61 -28.23
C ARG A 367 9.73 4.46 -27.03
N SER A 368 9.72 5.78 -27.17
CA SER A 368 10.05 6.69 -26.08
C SER A 368 9.12 6.49 -24.90
N LEU A 369 7.80 6.46 -25.13
CA LEU A 369 6.80 6.20 -24.09
C LEU A 369 6.96 4.80 -23.48
N ALA A 370 7.27 3.78 -24.27
CA ALA A 370 7.52 2.43 -23.74
C ALA A 370 8.71 2.40 -22.77
N ASN A 371 9.79 3.12 -23.12
CA ASN A 371 10.98 3.20 -22.27
C ASN A 371 10.70 3.92 -20.94
N GLU A 372 9.87 4.95 -20.97
CA GLU A 372 9.42 5.62 -19.73
C GLU A 372 8.48 4.74 -18.90
N LEU A 373 7.55 4.04 -19.56
CA LEU A 373 6.58 3.19 -18.87
C LEU A 373 7.18 1.92 -18.25
N ILE A 374 8.33 1.43 -18.74
CA ILE A 374 8.98 0.22 -18.24
C ILE A 374 9.42 0.34 -16.76
N GLU A 375 9.61 1.56 -16.30
CA GLU A 375 9.91 1.83 -14.88
C GLU A 375 8.69 1.68 -13.97
N PHE A 376 7.48 1.74 -14.52
CA PHE A 376 6.22 1.79 -13.75
C PHE A 376 5.27 0.62 -14.03
N LEU A 377 5.37 -0.02 -15.22
CA LEU A 377 4.47 -1.06 -15.65
C LEU A 377 5.22 -2.34 -16.04
N PRO A 378 4.64 -3.53 -15.79
CA PRO A 378 5.15 -4.79 -16.33
C PRO A 378 5.16 -4.75 -17.86
N SER A 379 6.15 -5.36 -18.48
CA SER A 379 6.31 -5.37 -19.96
C SER A 379 5.07 -5.89 -20.71
N SER A 380 4.28 -6.76 -20.09
CA SER A 380 3.02 -7.29 -20.66
C SER A 380 1.91 -6.24 -20.77
N GLU A 381 1.97 -5.16 -20.00
CA GLU A 381 0.93 -4.13 -19.94
C GLU A 381 1.30 -2.88 -20.74
N ILE A 382 2.59 -2.70 -21.06
CA ILE A 382 3.09 -1.53 -21.81
C ILE A 382 2.38 -1.41 -23.15
N GLU A 383 2.27 -2.52 -23.91
CA GLU A 383 1.63 -2.50 -25.22
C GLU A 383 0.14 -2.15 -25.14
N THR A 384 -0.54 -2.61 -24.09
CA THR A 384 -1.93 -2.26 -23.81
C THR A 384 -2.08 -0.77 -23.50
N ALA A 385 -1.19 -0.22 -22.67
CA ALA A 385 -1.15 1.21 -22.34
C ALA A 385 -0.88 2.07 -23.58
N LEU A 386 0.08 1.68 -24.43
CA LEU A 386 0.39 2.40 -25.66
C LEU A 386 -0.77 2.36 -26.67
N ASN A 387 -1.48 1.24 -26.77
CA ASN A 387 -2.64 1.12 -27.65
C ASN A 387 -3.80 1.96 -27.12
N PHE A 388 -3.99 2.01 -25.82
CA PHE A 388 -4.97 2.88 -25.18
C PHE A 388 -4.65 4.36 -25.44
N LEU A 389 -3.37 4.78 -25.31
CA LEU A 389 -2.92 6.14 -25.60
C LEU A 389 -3.09 6.54 -27.08
N ALA A 390 -3.02 5.58 -28.00
CA ALA A 390 -3.19 5.83 -29.43
C ALA A 390 -4.67 5.87 -29.86
N SER A 391 -5.60 5.40 -29.03
CA SER A 391 -7.03 5.36 -29.39
C SER A 391 -7.68 6.74 -29.29
N PRO A 392 -8.44 7.20 -30.29
CA PRO A 392 -9.17 8.45 -30.18
C PRO A 392 -10.25 8.33 -29.10
N LEU A 393 -10.35 9.33 -28.23
CA LEU A 393 -11.42 9.44 -27.24
C LEU A 393 -12.74 9.76 -27.97
N GLU A 394 -13.62 8.79 -28.08
CA GLU A 394 -15.00 9.06 -28.46
C GLU A 394 -15.75 9.65 -27.26
N ASN A 395 -16.67 10.62 -27.55
CA ASN A 395 -17.41 11.36 -26.51
C ASN A 395 -18.30 10.50 -25.57
N ASN A 396 -18.29 9.19 -25.69
CA ASN A 396 -19.06 8.22 -24.89
C ASN A 396 -18.19 7.27 -24.06
N ASP A 397 -16.88 7.45 -24.02
CA ASP A 397 -15.95 6.52 -23.33
C ASP A 397 -15.72 6.83 -21.85
N ALA A 398 -16.57 7.63 -21.21
CA ALA A 398 -16.53 7.85 -19.74
C ALA A 398 -16.60 6.55 -18.91
N ASN A 399 -17.03 5.44 -19.51
CA ASN A 399 -17.08 4.11 -18.88
C ASN A 399 -15.84 3.23 -19.18
N ARG A 400 -14.83 3.74 -19.87
CA ARG A 400 -13.61 3.00 -20.25
C ARG A 400 -12.36 3.44 -19.50
N ILE A 401 -12.46 4.50 -18.73
CA ILE A 401 -11.46 5.01 -17.81
C ILE A 401 -11.88 4.59 -16.39
#